data_f65f95dabc39baa791265ef6859d573e
#
_entry.id   f65f95dabc39baa791265ef6859d573e
#
_cell.length_a   1.000
_cell.length_b   1.000
_cell.length_c   1.000
_cell.angle_alpha   90.00
_cell.angle_beta   90.00
_cell.angle_gamma   90.00
#
_symmetry.space_group_name_H-M   'P 1'
#
loop_
_entity.id
_entity.type
_entity.pdbx_description
1 polymer ?
#
loop_
_entity_poly.entity_id
_entity_poly.type
_entity_poly.pdbx_seq_one_letter_code
_entity_poly.pdbx_strand_id
1 'polypeptide(L)' 'MKLHESGEDYLEAIFVLQQKKGMVRSVDVSQHLGVKKPSVCNAVSILEQGGFLVKDKDHFL' A
#
# COMPACT_ATOMS: atom_id res chain seq x y z
N MET A 1 17.90 -2.36 10.29
CA MET A 1 16.62 -1.73 10.43
C MET A 1 15.72 -1.92 9.22
N LYS A 2 14.48 -2.20 9.48
CA LYS A 2 13.54 -2.44 8.41
C LYS A 2 13.10 -1.12 7.76
N LEU A 3 13.08 -1.11 6.45
CA LEU A 3 12.67 0.07 5.71
C LEU A 3 11.21 -0.06 5.33
N HIS A 4 10.46 1.01 5.52
CA HIS A 4 9.05 1.02 5.17
C HIS A 4 8.82 1.09 3.66
N GLU A 5 9.90 1.30 2.91
CA GLU A 5 9.79 1.34 1.46
C GLU A 5 9.80 -0.04 0.82
N SER A 6 10.01 -1.09 1.60
CA SER A 6 10.04 -2.42 1.03
C SER A 6 8.64 -2.83 0.58
N GLY A 7 8.59 -3.60 -0.51
CA GLY A 7 7.30 -4.06 -1.02
C GLY A 7 6.53 -4.89 -0.03
N GLU A 8 7.23 -5.68 0.77
CA GLU A 8 6.59 -6.52 1.77
C GLU A 8 5.90 -5.70 2.83
N ASP A 9 6.53 -4.60 3.26
CA ASP A 9 5.93 -3.73 4.26
C ASP A 9 4.65 -3.09 3.72
N TYR A 10 4.67 -2.67 2.47
CA TYR A 10 3.49 -2.08 1.85
C TYR A 10 2.37 -3.09 1.69
N LEU A 11 2.71 -4.30 1.25
CA LEU A 11 1.70 -5.35 1.10
C LEU A 11 1.07 -5.70 2.45
N GLU A 12 1.89 -5.81 3.47
CA GLU A 12 1.39 -6.13 4.80
C GLU A 12 0.45 -5.03 5.30
N ALA A 13 0.85 -3.77 5.11
CA ALA A 13 0.01 -2.66 5.54
C ALA A 13 -1.33 -2.67 4.81
N ILE A 14 -1.30 -2.90 3.51
CA ILE A 14 -2.54 -2.96 2.73
C ILE A 14 -3.42 -4.10 3.21
N PHE A 15 -2.83 -5.26 3.45
CA PHE A 15 -3.58 -6.42 3.90
C PHE A 15 -4.25 -6.16 5.25
N VAL A 16 -3.48 -5.60 6.19
CA VAL A 16 -4.02 -5.29 7.51
C VAL A 16 -5.15 -4.28 7.42
N LEU A 17 -4.96 -3.24 6.60
CA LEU A 17 -5.99 -2.22 6.44
C LEU A 17 -7.23 -2.76 5.77
N GLN A 18 -7.07 -3.69 4.83
CA GLN A 18 -8.22 -4.32 4.19
C GLN A 18 -9.05 -5.11 5.20
N GLN A 19 -8.39 -5.75 6.17
CA GLN A 19 -9.09 -6.48 7.21
C GLN A 19 -9.95 -5.55 8.06
N LYS A 20 -9.48 -4.31 8.24
CA LYS A 20 -10.20 -3.36 9.08
C LYS A 20 -11.23 -2.55 8.32
N LYS A 21 -10.89 -2.13 7.10
CA LYS A 21 -11.70 -1.15 6.38
C LYS A 21 -12.37 -1.71 5.13
N GLY A 22 -11.88 -2.80 4.61
CA GLY A 22 -12.39 -3.36 3.37
C GLY A 22 -11.71 -2.79 2.15
N MET A 23 -11.80 -1.48 1.93
CA MET A 23 -11.15 -0.82 0.83
C MET A 23 -10.04 0.08 1.36
N VAL A 24 -8.90 0.05 0.70
CA VAL A 24 -7.72 0.77 1.16
C VAL A 24 -7.31 1.78 0.10
N ARG A 25 -6.99 2.99 0.54
CA ARG A 25 -6.50 4.05 -0.32
C ARG A 25 -5.05 4.35 0.00
N SER A 26 -4.40 5.09 -0.91
CA SER A 26 -3.02 5.49 -0.69
C SER A 26 -2.84 6.27 0.60
N VAL A 27 -3.80 7.14 0.93
CA VAL A 27 -3.71 7.93 2.14
C VAL A 27 -3.75 7.03 3.38
N ASP A 28 -4.51 5.95 3.33
CA ASP A 28 -4.58 5.02 4.46
C ASP A 28 -3.23 4.36 4.70
N VAL A 29 -2.58 3.93 3.63
CA VAL A 29 -1.27 3.30 3.73
C VAL A 29 -0.23 4.32 4.20
N SER A 30 -0.30 5.52 3.67
CA SER A 30 0.61 6.59 4.06
C SER A 30 0.56 6.84 5.56
N GLN A 31 -0.64 6.93 6.09
CA GLN A 31 -0.82 7.19 7.53
C GLN A 31 -0.41 5.99 8.36
N HIS A 32 -0.72 4.80 7.89
CA HIS A 32 -0.41 3.58 8.63
C HIS A 32 1.10 3.39 8.78
N LEU A 33 1.84 3.64 7.72
CA LEU A 33 3.28 3.43 7.72
C LEU A 33 4.07 4.66 8.12
N GLY A 34 3.44 5.82 8.14
CA GLY A 34 4.14 7.06 8.46
C GLY A 34 5.05 7.52 7.34
N VAL A 35 4.67 7.26 6.09
CA VAL A 35 5.43 7.69 4.93
C VAL A 35 4.60 8.65 4.10
N LYS A 36 5.26 9.33 3.17
CA LYS A 36 4.57 10.30 2.33
C LYS A 36 3.84 9.61 1.19
N LYS A 37 2.78 10.24 0.70
CA LYS A 37 1.96 9.67 -0.35
C LYS A 37 2.75 9.34 -1.62
N PRO A 38 3.67 10.16 -2.09
CA PRO A 38 4.44 9.78 -3.28
C PRO A 38 5.18 8.45 -3.12
N SER A 39 5.67 8.17 -1.92
CA SER A 39 6.32 6.88 -1.66
C SER A 39 5.33 5.74 -1.80
N VAL A 40 4.13 5.93 -1.29
CA VAL A 40 3.09 4.91 -1.40
C VAL A 40 2.74 4.67 -2.86
N CYS A 41 2.52 5.74 -3.61
CA CYS A 41 2.15 5.60 -5.02
C CYS A 41 3.22 4.87 -5.82
N ASN A 42 4.47 5.18 -5.54
CA ASN A 42 5.58 4.52 -6.23
C ASN A 42 5.62 3.03 -5.90
N ALA A 43 5.50 2.70 -4.62
CA ALA A 43 5.53 1.30 -4.19
C ALA A 43 4.34 0.53 -4.75
N VAL A 44 3.16 1.13 -4.72
CA VAL A 44 1.95 0.48 -5.22
C VAL A 44 2.07 0.21 -6.73
N SER A 45 2.65 1.16 -7.46
CA SER A 45 2.84 0.98 -8.89
C SER A 45 3.72 -0.23 -9.18
N ILE A 46 4.79 -0.39 -8.41
CA ILE A 46 5.69 -1.53 -8.57
C ILE A 46 4.97 -2.83 -8.24
N LEU A 47 4.21 -2.84 -7.16
CA LEU A 47 3.50 -4.03 -6.73
C LEU A 47 2.41 -4.43 -7.74
N GLU A 48 1.76 -3.43 -8.32
CA GLU A 48 0.74 -3.69 -9.31
C GLU A 48 1.34 -4.30 -10.56
N GLN A 49 2.48 -3.79 -10.99
CA GLN A 49 3.17 -4.33 -12.15
C GLN A 49 3.62 -5.76 -11.93
N GLY A 50 3.96 -6.10 -10.70
CA GLY A 50 4.36 -7.45 -10.38
C GLY A 50 3.21 -8.41 -10.16
N GLY A 51 1.98 -7.91 -10.22
CA GLY A 51 0.81 -8.75 -10.02
C GLY A 51 0.49 -9.04 -8.57
N PHE A 52 1.07 -8.30 -7.63
CA PHE A 52 0.86 -8.53 -6.23
C PHE A 52 -0.40 -7.87 -5.69
N LEU A 53 -0.90 -6.87 -6.39
CA LEU A 53 -2.14 -6.23 -5.99
C LEU A 53 -2.82 -5.62 -7.19
N VAL A 54 -4.09 -5.32 -7.03
CA VAL A 54 -4.90 -4.70 -8.06
C VAL A 54 -5.37 -3.35 -7.56
N LYS A 55 -5.23 -2.35 -8.41
CA LYS A 55 -5.65 -1.00 -8.07
C LYS A 55 -6.92 -0.68 -8.86
N ASP A 56 -7.94 -0.20 -8.16
CA ASP A 56 -9.20 0.20 -8.77
C ASP A 56 -9.46 1.64 -8.39
N LYS A 57 -9.18 2.56 -9.32
CA LYS A 57 -9.25 4.00 -9.06
C LYS A 57 -8.29 4.34 -7.92
N ASP A 58 -8.82 4.70 -6.76
CA ASP A 58 -8.00 5.06 -5.62
C ASP A 58 -7.92 3.96 -4.57
N HIS A 59 -8.49 2.81 -4.86
CA HIS A 59 -8.57 1.74 -3.88
C HIS A 59 -7.70 0.56 -4.29
N PHE A 60 -7.26 -0.18 -3.30
CA PHE A 60 -6.48 -1.41 -3.51
C PHE A 60 -7.32 -2.60 -3.11
N LEU A 61 -7.27 -3.60 -3.92
CA LEU A 61 -8.04 -4.83 -3.69
C LEU A 61 -7.14 -6.02 -3.44
#